data_127fcc36590261397df08dfa9b5d175c
#
_entry.id   127fcc36590261397df08dfa9b5d175c
#
_cell.length_a   1.000
_cell.length_b   1.000
_cell.length_c   1.000
_cell.angle_alpha   90.00
_cell.angle_beta   90.00
_cell.angle_gamma   90.00
#
_symmetry.space_group_name_H-M   'P 1'
#
loop_
_entity.id
_entity.type
_entity.pdbx_description
1 polymer ?
#
loop_
_entity_poly.entity_id
_entity_poly.type
_entity_poly.pdbx_seq_one_letter_code
_entity_poly.pdbx_strand_id
1 'polypeptide(L)'
;ATLFNAICGSFLIDSGKITLDGKDITRLPDYKRALDIGRLFQDPMKGTAPNMTIEENMAMAYSRKAKKSFFAVNKRDTEYFRELLAKLDLGLEDRMKTKIGLLSGGQRQAVSLLMSTISDPKLLLLDEHTAALDPATAKKVLDITVDIVERTGTATMMITHDMNAALRLGTRTIMM
;
A
#
# COMPACT_ATOMS: atom_id res chain seq x y z
N ALA A 1 -13.53 2.76 -7.30
CA ALA A 1 -13.30 1.53 -6.51
C ALA A 1 -13.68 0.24 -7.23
N THR A 2 -14.70 0.21 -8.12
CA THR A 2 -15.14 -1.01 -8.85
C THR A 2 -14.02 -1.60 -9.71
N LEU A 3 -13.32 -0.79 -10.49
CA LEU A 3 -12.17 -1.23 -11.30
C LEU A 3 -11.06 -1.86 -10.43
N PHE A 4 -10.70 -1.24 -9.33
CA PHE A 4 -9.68 -1.79 -8.41
C PHE A 4 -10.12 -3.11 -7.79
N ASN A 5 -11.40 -3.24 -7.44
CA ASN A 5 -11.94 -4.50 -6.92
C ASN A 5 -11.87 -5.62 -7.98
N ALA A 6 -12.16 -5.32 -9.24
CA ALA A 6 -12.01 -6.27 -10.35
C ALA A 6 -10.53 -6.68 -10.53
N ILE A 7 -9.59 -5.72 -10.52
CA ILE A 7 -8.16 -5.99 -10.65
C ILE A 7 -7.64 -6.83 -9.47
N CYS A 8 -8.07 -6.54 -8.25
CA CYS A 8 -7.70 -7.29 -7.06
C CYS A 8 -8.36 -8.68 -6.96
N GLY A 9 -9.41 -8.95 -7.76
CA GLY A 9 -10.12 -10.23 -7.75
C GLY A 9 -11.15 -10.35 -6.64
N SER A 10 -11.65 -9.23 -6.10
CA SER A 10 -12.75 -9.22 -5.13
C SER A 10 -14.04 -9.75 -5.72
N PHE A 11 -14.16 -9.77 -7.03
CA PHE A 11 -15.19 -10.45 -7.81
C PHE A 11 -14.64 -10.85 -9.19
N LEU A 12 -15.29 -11.78 -9.87
CA LEU A 12 -14.95 -12.18 -11.24
C LEU A 12 -15.60 -11.19 -12.22
N ILE A 13 -14.87 -10.83 -13.27
CA ILE A 13 -15.39 -10.00 -14.36
C ILE A 13 -16.25 -10.86 -15.31
N ASP A 14 -17.31 -10.28 -15.86
CA ASP A 14 -18.24 -10.97 -16.76
C ASP A 14 -17.59 -11.30 -18.11
N SER A 15 -16.75 -10.39 -18.62
CA SER A 15 -16.06 -10.54 -19.90
C SER A 15 -14.74 -9.77 -19.92
N GLY A 16 -13.89 -10.07 -20.90
CA GLY A 16 -12.59 -9.44 -21.05
C GLY A 16 -11.44 -10.20 -20.37
N LYS A 17 -10.30 -9.55 -20.28
CA LYS A 17 -9.07 -10.15 -19.78
C LYS A 17 -8.28 -9.14 -18.93
N ILE A 18 -7.72 -9.60 -17.82
CA ILE A 18 -6.81 -8.83 -16.97
C ILE A 18 -5.42 -9.47 -17.07
N THR A 19 -4.45 -8.70 -17.54
CA THR A 19 -3.06 -9.15 -17.68
C THR A 19 -2.15 -8.26 -16.83
N LEU A 20 -1.29 -8.87 -16.03
CA LEU A 20 -0.28 -8.20 -15.22
C LEU A 20 1.08 -8.77 -15.59
N ASP A 21 1.99 -7.91 -16.08
CA ASP A 21 3.34 -8.29 -16.49
C ASP A 21 3.33 -9.52 -17.44
N GLY A 22 2.49 -9.44 -18.50
CA GLY A 22 2.32 -10.51 -19.51
C GLY A 22 1.55 -11.74 -19.03
N LYS A 23 1.27 -11.87 -17.74
CA LYS A 23 0.56 -13.01 -17.15
C LYS A 23 -0.93 -12.75 -17.04
N ASP A 24 -1.74 -13.68 -17.52
CA ASP A 24 -3.19 -13.64 -17.33
C ASP A 24 -3.55 -13.93 -15.86
N ILE A 25 -4.20 -12.97 -15.23
CA ILE A 25 -4.66 -13.08 -13.84
C ILE A 25 -6.20 -13.08 -13.73
N THR A 26 -6.92 -13.11 -14.85
CA THR A 26 -8.37 -12.95 -14.91
C THR A 26 -9.14 -13.87 -13.96
N ARG A 27 -8.70 -15.13 -13.85
CA ARG A 27 -9.34 -16.15 -13.00
C ARG A 27 -8.55 -16.51 -11.74
N LEU A 28 -7.44 -15.78 -11.46
CA LEU A 28 -6.70 -16.00 -10.23
C LEU A 28 -7.50 -15.47 -9.03
N PRO A 29 -7.57 -16.20 -7.93
CA PRO A 29 -8.20 -15.74 -6.69
C PRO A 29 -7.41 -14.55 -6.10
N ASP A 30 -8.08 -13.73 -5.32
CA ASP A 30 -7.58 -12.50 -4.70
C ASP A 30 -6.26 -12.68 -3.94
N TYR A 31 -6.16 -13.74 -3.11
CA TYR A 31 -4.94 -14.02 -2.33
C TYR A 31 -3.70 -14.30 -3.21
N LYS A 32 -3.89 -14.85 -4.42
CA LYS A 32 -2.79 -15.05 -5.38
C LYS A 32 -2.41 -13.74 -6.05
N ARG A 33 -3.40 -12.88 -6.39
CA ARG A 33 -3.15 -11.55 -6.95
C ARG A 33 -2.47 -10.63 -5.93
N ALA A 34 -2.82 -10.74 -4.65
CA ALA A 34 -2.23 -9.97 -3.56
C ALA A 34 -0.72 -10.19 -3.37
N LEU A 35 -0.13 -11.23 -3.98
CA LEU A 35 1.33 -11.41 -3.99
C LEU A 35 2.04 -10.40 -4.91
N ASP A 36 1.38 -9.96 -5.98
CA ASP A 36 1.96 -9.07 -6.99
C ASP A 36 1.26 -7.70 -7.04
N ILE A 37 0.14 -7.52 -6.33
CA ILE A 37 -0.63 -6.27 -6.29
C ILE A 37 -0.65 -5.74 -4.86
N GLY A 38 -0.06 -4.55 -4.66
CA GLY A 38 -0.22 -3.75 -3.45
C GLY A 38 -1.48 -2.90 -3.56
N ARG A 39 -2.25 -2.76 -2.49
CA ARG A 39 -3.42 -1.90 -2.44
C ARG A 39 -3.43 -1.03 -1.20
N LEU A 40 -3.61 0.26 -1.40
CA LEU A 40 -3.84 1.25 -0.36
C LEU A 40 -5.29 1.70 -0.43
N PHE A 41 -6.01 1.58 0.68
CA PHE A 41 -7.42 1.92 0.77
C PHE A 41 -7.62 3.37 1.19
N GLN A 42 -8.77 3.93 0.85
CA GLN A 42 -9.21 5.24 1.32
C GLN A 42 -9.28 5.28 2.87
N ASP A 43 -9.83 4.22 3.48
CA ASP A 43 -9.82 4.02 4.91
C ASP A 43 -8.59 3.19 5.31
N PRO A 44 -7.60 3.79 6.02
CA PRO A 44 -6.38 3.09 6.41
C PRO A 44 -6.61 1.94 7.40
N MET A 45 -7.78 1.87 8.04
CA MET A 45 -8.14 0.74 8.91
C MET A 45 -8.35 -0.56 8.13
N LYS A 46 -8.78 -0.48 6.86
CA LYS A 46 -9.05 -1.67 6.04
C LYS A 46 -7.80 -2.45 5.62
N GLY A 47 -6.65 -1.81 5.65
CA GLY A 47 -5.36 -2.43 5.27
C GLY A 47 -4.52 -2.88 6.46
N THR A 48 -4.98 -2.66 7.71
CA THR A 48 -4.19 -2.88 8.91
C THR A 48 -4.94 -3.69 9.97
N ALA A 49 -4.19 -4.28 10.90
CA ALA A 49 -4.73 -4.90 12.11
C ALA A 49 -4.57 -3.91 13.29
N PRO A 50 -5.59 -3.13 13.67
CA PRO A 50 -5.46 -1.98 14.55
C PRO A 50 -5.03 -2.33 15.99
N ASN A 51 -5.32 -3.55 16.43
CA ASN A 51 -4.92 -4.05 17.75
C ASN A 51 -3.49 -4.59 17.81
N MET A 52 -2.85 -4.77 16.67
CA MET A 52 -1.46 -5.20 16.54
C MET A 52 -0.53 -3.98 16.45
N THR A 53 0.72 -4.18 16.82
CA THR A 53 1.77 -3.17 16.76
C THR A 53 2.16 -2.84 15.31
N ILE A 54 2.88 -1.74 15.10
CA ILE A 54 3.45 -1.38 13.79
C ILE A 54 4.33 -2.53 13.28
N GLU A 55 5.24 -3.04 14.13
CA GLU A 55 6.15 -4.14 13.77
C GLU A 55 5.39 -5.40 13.34
N GLU A 56 4.35 -5.80 14.07
CA GLU A 56 3.54 -6.97 13.74
C GLU A 56 2.79 -6.80 12.41
N ASN A 57 2.26 -5.62 12.14
CA ASN A 57 1.61 -5.31 10.87
C ASN A 57 2.61 -5.34 9.70
N MET A 58 3.80 -4.74 9.88
CA MET A 58 4.88 -4.79 8.89
C MET A 58 5.33 -6.23 8.62
N ALA A 59 5.48 -7.04 9.68
CA ALA A 59 5.85 -8.45 9.59
C ALA A 59 4.82 -9.28 8.79
N MET A 60 3.52 -9.04 9.03
CA MET A 60 2.43 -9.65 8.25
C MET A 60 2.55 -9.33 6.76
N ALA A 61 2.76 -8.06 6.43
CA ALA A 61 2.91 -7.63 5.04
C ALA A 61 4.16 -8.22 4.39
N TYR A 62 5.28 -8.25 5.11
CA TYR A 62 6.56 -8.79 4.65
C TYR A 62 6.52 -10.30 4.40
N SER A 63 5.84 -11.05 5.25
CA SER A 63 5.76 -12.52 5.16
C SER A 63 5.02 -13.03 3.93
N ARG A 64 4.18 -12.21 3.30
CA ARG A 64 3.38 -12.61 2.13
C ARG A 64 4.21 -13.19 0.97
N LYS A 65 5.36 -12.60 0.67
CA LYS A 65 6.22 -13.00 -0.46
C LYS A 65 7.46 -13.78 -0.02
N ALA A 66 7.90 -13.57 1.20
CA ALA A 66 9.14 -14.14 1.72
C ALA A 66 9.06 -15.65 2.03
N LYS A 67 7.88 -16.30 1.87
CA LYS A 67 7.62 -17.69 2.30
C LYS A 67 8.05 -17.99 3.75
N LYS A 68 8.22 -16.93 4.54
CA LYS A 68 8.55 -17.01 5.97
C LYS A 68 7.25 -17.02 6.76
N SER A 69 7.21 -17.81 7.84
CA SER A 69 6.14 -17.70 8.82
C SER A 69 6.17 -16.31 9.45
N PHE A 70 5.01 -15.75 9.72
CA PHE A 70 4.86 -14.51 10.50
C PHE A 70 5.66 -14.55 11.84
N PHE A 71 5.73 -15.73 12.46
CA PHE A 71 6.50 -15.96 13.69
C PHE A 71 8.01 -16.09 13.48
N ALA A 72 8.49 -16.08 12.23
CA ALA A 72 9.92 -16.20 11.90
C ALA A 72 10.59 -14.84 11.64
N VAL A 73 9.95 -13.73 12.04
CA VAL A 73 10.56 -12.39 12.02
C VAL A 73 11.70 -12.37 13.03
N ASN A 74 12.88 -12.12 12.53
CA ASN A 74 14.10 -12.08 13.34
C ASN A 74 14.56 -10.63 13.56
N LYS A 75 15.62 -10.46 14.38
CA LYS A 75 16.18 -9.15 14.71
C LYS A 75 16.61 -8.33 13.48
N ARG A 76 17.07 -8.99 12.41
CA ARG A 76 17.45 -8.34 11.15
C ARG A 76 16.24 -7.81 10.40
N ASP A 77 15.13 -8.55 10.40
CA ASP A 77 13.87 -8.09 9.79
C ASP A 77 13.32 -6.88 10.55
N THR A 78 13.39 -6.89 11.89
CA THR A 78 12.99 -5.75 12.74
C THR A 78 13.80 -4.49 12.43
N GLU A 79 15.12 -4.62 12.26
CA GLU A 79 15.97 -3.49 11.89
C GLU A 79 15.64 -2.95 10.49
N TYR A 80 15.38 -3.82 9.54
CA TYR A 80 14.90 -3.44 8.21
C TYR A 80 13.58 -2.65 8.25
N PHE A 81 12.62 -3.07 9.11
CA PHE A 81 11.38 -2.31 9.30
C PHE A 81 11.64 -0.93 9.90
N ARG A 82 12.57 -0.84 10.86
CA ARG A 82 12.99 0.43 11.46
C ARG A 82 13.54 1.39 10.41
N GLU A 83 14.44 0.91 9.54
CA GLU A 83 14.99 1.71 8.44
C GLU A 83 13.93 2.21 7.47
N LEU A 84 12.94 1.37 7.15
CA LEU A 84 11.82 1.78 6.28
C LEU A 84 10.96 2.86 6.94
N LEU A 85 10.65 2.72 8.23
CA LEU A 85 9.86 3.68 8.99
C LEU A 85 10.59 5.01 9.14
N ALA A 86 11.91 5.00 9.37
CA ALA A 86 12.72 6.22 9.46
C ALA A 86 12.65 7.07 8.18
N LYS A 87 12.54 6.44 6.99
CA LYS A 87 12.39 7.14 5.71
C LYS A 87 11.08 7.94 5.59
N LEU A 88 10.08 7.65 6.41
CA LEU A 88 8.83 8.40 6.44
C LEU A 88 8.96 9.76 7.14
N ASP A 89 9.99 9.93 7.95
CA ASP A 89 10.19 11.15 8.77
C ASP A 89 8.95 11.51 9.62
N LEU A 90 8.41 10.49 10.31
CA LEU A 90 7.22 10.59 11.16
C LEU A 90 7.47 10.15 12.62
N GLY A 91 8.72 9.83 12.98
CA GLY A 91 9.11 9.33 14.30
C GLY A 91 8.51 7.98 14.65
N LEU A 92 8.21 7.16 13.66
CA LEU A 92 7.58 5.84 13.85
C LEU A 92 8.61 4.73 14.09
N GLU A 93 9.85 4.94 13.69
CA GLU A 93 10.99 4.04 13.90
C GLU A 93 11.27 3.74 15.38
N ASP A 94 10.96 4.71 16.26
CA ASP A 94 11.10 4.58 17.72
C ASP A 94 9.82 4.08 18.40
N ARG A 95 8.74 3.93 17.64
CA ARG A 95 7.40 3.59 18.13
C ARG A 95 6.88 2.26 17.57
N MET A 96 7.76 1.37 17.13
CA MET A 96 7.39 0.11 16.47
C MET A 96 6.48 -0.80 17.32
N LYS A 97 6.54 -0.70 18.65
CA LYS A 97 5.68 -1.43 19.59
C LYS A 97 4.34 -0.73 19.87
N THR A 98 4.09 0.44 19.29
CA THR A 98 2.80 1.12 19.38
C THR A 98 1.77 0.40 18.52
N LYS A 99 0.55 0.22 19.02
CA LYS A 99 -0.57 -0.32 18.24
C LYS A 99 -0.95 0.64 17.12
N ILE A 100 -1.18 0.12 15.92
CA ILE A 100 -1.55 0.95 14.76
C ILE A 100 -2.83 1.77 15.00
N GLY A 101 -3.79 1.23 15.73
CA GLY A 101 -5.02 1.93 16.11
C GLY A 101 -4.81 3.25 16.86
N LEU A 102 -3.65 3.43 17.52
CA LEU A 102 -3.30 4.64 18.28
C LEU A 102 -2.57 5.69 17.43
N LEU A 103 -2.29 5.43 16.17
CA LEU A 103 -1.64 6.37 15.27
C LEU A 103 -2.64 7.41 14.74
N SER A 104 -2.13 8.59 14.36
CA SER A 104 -2.92 9.56 13.59
C SER A 104 -3.30 8.98 12.22
N GLY A 105 -4.32 9.56 11.57
CA GLY A 105 -4.74 9.14 10.23
C GLY A 105 -3.60 9.11 9.22
N GLY A 106 -2.79 10.17 9.17
CA GLY A 106 -1.64 10.27 8.27
C GLY A 106 -0.52 9.28 8.58
N GLN A 107 -0.19 9.11 9.87
CA GLN A 107 0.80 8.12 10.30
C GLN A 107 0.36 6.70 9.90
N ARG A 108 -0.92 6.37 10.13
CA ARG A 108 -1.47 5.06 9.75
C ARG A 108 -1.46 4.86 8.24
N GLN A 109 -1.80 5.91 7.47
CA GLN A 109 -1.76 5.87 6.01
C GLN A 109 -0.34 5.64 5.49
N ALA A 110 0.66 6.30 6.07
CA ALA A 110 2.06 6.12 5.70
C ALA A 110 2.57 4.70 6.02
N VAL A 111 2.19 4.13 7.17
CA VAL A 111 2.50 2.72 7.50
C VAL A 111 1.81 1.77 6.52
N SER A 112 0.53 2.01 6.19
CA SER A 112 -0.22 1.20 5.21
C SER A 112 0.43 1.23 3.83
N LEU A 113 0.97 2.37 3.42
CA LEU A 113 1.73 2.52 2.18
C LEU A 113 3.00 1.66 2.20
N LEU A 114 3.80 1.70 3.27
CA LEU A 114 4.95 0.80 3.42
C LEU A 114 4.54 -0.67 3.37
N MET A 115 3.48 -1.05 4.07
CA MET A 115 2.97 -2.42 4.06
C MET A 115 2.55 -2.88 2.66
N SER A 116 2.00 -1.97 1.83
CA SER A 116 1.59 -2.28 0.47
C SER A 116 2.76 -2.42 -0.50
N THR A 117 3.92 -1.86 -0.18
CA THR A 117 5.13 -1.83 -1.03
C THR A 117 6.27 -2.73 -0.55
N ILE A 118 6.28 -3.13 0.73
CA ILE A 118 7.38 -3.91 1.35
C ILE A 118 7.65 -5.27 0.66
N SER A 119 6.67 -5.80 -0.05
CA SER A 119 6.78 -7.08 -0.79
C SER A 119 7.15 -6.89 -2.26
N ASP A 120 7.60 -5.71 -2.68
CA ASP A 120 7.92 -5.36 -4.06
C ASP A 120 6.80 -5.78 -5.04
N PRO A 121 5.60 -5.19 -4.95
CA PRO A 121 4.50 -5.50 -5.84
C PRO A 121 4.83 -5.04 -7.26
N LYS A 122 4.25 -5.70 -8.27
CA LYS A 122 4.32 -5.28 -9.67
C LYS A 122 3.37 -4.13 -10.00
N LEU A 123 2.30 -4.02 -9.23
CA LEU A 123 1.29 -2.97 -9.38
C LEU A 123 0.87 -2.45 -7.99
N LEU A 124 0.85 -1.13 -7.84
CA LEU A 124 0.32 -0.45 -6.65
C LEU A 124 -0.99 0.25 -7.02
N LEU A 125 -2.03 -0.01 -6.26
CA LEU A 125 -3.36 0.59 -6.40
C LEU A 125 -3.61 1.55 -5.24
N LEU A 126 -3.80 2.83 -5.54
CA LEU A 126 -4.02 3.92 -4.59
C LEU A 126 -5.45 4.44 -4.71
N ASP A 127 -6.32 4.09 -3.77
CA ASP A 127 -7.76 4.39 -3.80
C ASP A 127 -8.06 5.60 -2.90
N GLU A 128 -8.02 6.82 -3.46
CA GLU A 128 -8.28 8.08 -2.73
C GLU A 128 -7.57 8.19 -1.38
N HIS A 129 -6.35 7.71 -1.31
CA HIS A 129 -5.62 7.44 -0.07
C HIS A 129 -5.28 8.67 0.78
N THR A 130 -5.56 9.87 0.29
CA THR A 130 -5.35 11.15 1.01
C THR A 130 -6.65 11.89 1.31
N ALA A 131 -7.80 11.40 0.81
CA ALA A 131 -9.07 12.14 0.89
C ALA A 131 -9.61 12.35 2.33
N ALA A 132 -9.26 11.46 3.26
CA ALA A 132 -9.70 11.53 4.66
C ALA A 132 -8.72 12.29 5.58
N LEU A 133 -7.68 12.91 5.01
CA LEU A 133 -6.62 13.61 5.76
C LEU A 133 -6.79 15.13 5.65
N ASP A 134 -6.30 15.84 6.66
CA ASP A 134 -6.16 17.30 6.56
C ASP A 134 -5.15 17.69 5.46
N PRO A 135 -5.23 18.88 4.87
CA PRO A 135 -4.44 19.25 3.71
C PRO A 135 -2.92 19.14 3.89
N ALA A 136 -2.40 19.45 5.08
CA ALA A 136 -0.96 19.42 5.35
C ALA A 136 -0.48 17.96 5.42
N THR A 137 -1.23 17.12 6.13
CA THR A 137 -0.96 15.67 6.23
C THR A 137 -1.15 14.97 4.89
N ALA A 138 -2.20 15.32 4.13
CA ALA A 138 -2.45 14.78 2.79
C ALA A 138 -1.26 15.05 1.85
N LYS A 139 -0.74 16.29 1.85
CA LYS A 139 0.45 16.65 1.08
C LYS A 139 1.66 15.79 1.49
N LYS A 140 1.94 15.67 2.79
CA LYS A 140 3.08 14.86 3.28
C LYS A 140 2.95 13.39 2.86
N VAL A 141 1.78 12.80 3.00
CA VAL A 141 1.54 11.39 2.57
C VAL A 141 1.69 11.26 1.06
N LEU A 142 1.24 12.24 0.28
CA LEU A 142 1.40 12.23 -1.17
C LEU A 142 2.88 12.33 -1.58
N ASP A 143 3.65 13.21 -0.94
CA ASP A 143 5.10 13.36 -1.21
C ASP A 143 5.84 12.05 -0.87
N ILE A 144 5.51 11.39 0.24
CA ILE A 144 6.03 10.07 0.61
C ILE A 144 5.65 9.01 -0.46
N THR A 145 4.41 9.06 -0.95
CA THR A 145 3.93 8.13 -1.99
C THR A 145 4.76 8.27 -3.27
N VAL A 146 4.97 9.50 -3.71
CA VAL A 146 5.79 9.80 -4.91
C VAL A 146 7.21 9.29 -4.74
N ASP A 147 7.86 9.60 -3.61
CA ASP A 147 9.22 9.16 -3.31
C ASP A 147 9.34 7.61 -3.33
N ILE A 148 8.39 6.90 -2.74
CA ILE A 148 8.39 5.44 -2.74
C ILE A 148 8.22 4.90 -4.17
N VAL A 149 7.26 5.43 -4.94
CA VAL A 149 6.96 4.98 -6.31
C VAL A 149 8.17 5.22 -7.23
N GLU A 150 8.79 6.40 -7.16
CA GLU A 150 9.97 6.74 -7.96
C GLU A 150 11.17 5.83 -7.62
N ARG A 151 11.42 5.59 -6.34
CA ARG A 151 12.53 4.72 -5.91
C ARG A 151 12.32 3.24 -6.26
N THR A 152 11.09 2.75 -6.21
CA THR A 152 10.79 1.34 -6.49
C THR A 152 10.55 1.07 -7.98
N GLY A 153 10.21 2.09 -8.76
CA GLY A 153 9.80 1.95 -10.16
C GLY A 153 8.51 1.14 -10.34
N THR A 154 7.70 1.00 -9.27
CA THR A 154 6.48 0.19 -9.28
C THR A 154 5.41 0.86 -10.14
N ALA A 155 4.83 0.11 -11.09
CA ALA A 155 3.67 0.58 -11.85
C ALA A 155 2.53 0.94 -10.88
N THR A 156 1.97 2.15 -11.02
CA THR A 156 1.00 2.67 -10.05
C THR A 156 -0.26 3.16 -10.76
N MET A 157 -1.42 2.78 -10.23
CA MET A 157 -2.71 3.35 -10.61
C MET A 157 -3.30 4.07 -9.41
N MET A 158 -3.68 5.33 -9.58
CA MET A 158 -4.28 6.16 -8.54
C MET A 158 -5.67 6.62 -8.94
N ILE A 159 -6.65 6.44 -8.04
CA ILE A 159 -7.95 7.10 -8.11
C ILE A 159 -7.87 8.33 -7.22
N THR A 160 -8.23 9.49 -7.76
CA THR A 160 -8.26 10.74 -7.02
C THR A 160 -9.34 11.66 -7.58
N HIS A 161 -9.93 12.49 -6.70
CA HIS A 161 -10.80 13.61 -7.09
C HIS A 161 -10.01 14.93 -7.21
N ASP A 162 -8.72 14.93 -6.80
CA ASP A 162 -7.84 16.08 -6.98
C ASP A 162 -7.27 16.11 -8.41
N MET A 163 -7.83 16.98 -9.24
CA MET A 163 -7.42 17.16 -10.63
C MET A 163 -5.96 17.64 -10.75
N ASN A 164 -5.49 18.47 -9.81
CA ASN A 164 -4.11 18.96 -9.81
C ASN A 164 -3.14 17.82 -9.54
N ALA A 165 -3.45 16.95 -8.57
CA ALA A 165 -2.66 15.76 -8.30
C ALA A 165 -2.66 14.81 -9.50
N ALA A 166 -3.82 14.55 -10.13
CA ALA A 166 -3.94 13.68 -11.29
C ALA A 166 -3.07 14.13 -12.47
N LEU A 167 -3.09 15.44 -12.79
CA LEU A 167 -2.33 16.00 -13.91
C LEU A 167 -0.83 16.13 -13.61
N ARG A 168 -0.46 16.37 -12.35
CA ARG A 168 0.93 16.55 -11.95
C ARG A 168 1.69 15.23 -11.81
N LEU A 169 1.04 14.20 -11.27
CA LEU A 169 1.68 12.94 -10.91
C LEU A 169 1.50 11.85 -11.97
N GLY A 170 0.39 11.90 -12.71
CA GLY A 170 0.08 10.88 -13.71
C GLY A 170 0.88 11.06 -14.99
N THR A 171 1.52 10.01 -15.47
CA THR A 171 2.06 9.92 -16.84
C THR A 171 0.93 9.73 -17.86
N ARG A 172 -0.20 9.20 -17.41
CA ARG A 172 -1.45 9.02 -18.17
C ARG A 172 -2.65 9.22 -17.27
N THR A 173 -3.59 10.06 -17.67
CA THR A 173 -4.84 10.30 -16.93
C THR A 173 -6.03 9.77 -17.73
N ILE A 174 -6.96 9.11 -17.04
CA ILE A 174 -8.20 8.57 -17.60
C ILE A 174 -9.35 9.15 -16.79
N MET A 175 -10.31 9.75 -17.46
CA MET A 175 -11.56 10.19 -16.86
C MET A 175 -12.61 9.12 -17.10
N MET A 176 -13.29 8.68 -16.04
CA MET A 176 -14.36 7.66 -16.08
C MET A 176 -15.67 8.22 -15.52
#